data_ec3599faeba6c1f3e9ca9d936fcca2e5
#
_entry.id   ec3599faeba6c1f3e9ca9d936fcca2e5
#
_cell.length_a   1.000
_cell.length_b   1.000
_cell.length_c   1.000
_cell.angle_alpha   90.00
_cell.angle_beta   90.00
_cell.angle_gamma   90.00
#
_symmetry.space_group_name_H-M   'P 1'
#
loop_
_entity.id
_entity.type
_entity.pdbx_description
1 polymer ?
#
loop_
_entity_poly.entity_id
_entity_poly.type
_entity_poly.pdbx_seq_one_letter_code
_entity_poly.pdbx_strand_id
1 'polypeptide(L)'
;CDWSSDVCSSDLDKRELREKMFNAYINRGNNNNENDNKEVVRDLVAARLAKAKLMGYDDYASFVLEDRMAKSSDKVYQLLDEVWKPALAKAKDELADINAEIKKEGGNFEAEGWDWRYYFEKAKKAKFNLDENEVRPYLKLDNVREGAFYVANKLYGITFTPIRNIPLPYPEAQAFECKDKDGSHLGVIYF
;
A
#
# COMPACT_ATOMS: atom_id res chain seq x y z
N CYS A 1 0.54 5.95 -17.19
CA CYS A 1 -0.19 5.68 -15.94
C CYS A 1 0.53 4.55 -15.22
N ASP A 2 1.06 4.83 -14.07
CA ASP A 2 1.56 3.80 -13.20
C ASP A 2 0.36 2.97 -12.71
N TRP A 3 0.28 1.71 -13.15
CA TRP A 3 -0.81 0.80 -12.83
C TRP A 3 -0.86 0.42 -11.33
N SER A 4 0.10 0.85 -10.55
CA SER A 4 0.17 0.60 -9.10
C SER A 4 -0.58 1.63 -8.28
N SER A 5 -0.96 2.76 -8.87
CA SER A 5 -1.59 3.84 -8.11
C SER A 5 -3.11 3.77 -8.16
N ASP A 6 -3.70 3.79 -7.00
CA ASP A 6 -5.14 3.90 -6.73
C ASP A 6 -5.81 5.14 -7.33
N VAL A 7 -5.00 6.06 -7.82
CA VAL A 7 -5.39 7.38 -8.33
C VAL A 7 -6.31 7.29 -9.55
N CYS A 8 -6.10 6.33 -10.45
CA CYS A 8 -6.88 6.27 -11.68
C CYS A 8 -8.35 5.82 -11.50
N SER A 9 -8.68 5.08 -10.45
CA SER A 9 -10.08 4.62 -10.24
C SER A 9 -10.90 5.61 -9.41
N SER A 10 -10.28 6.40 -8.55
CA SER A 10 -10.94 7.44 -7.76
C SER A 10 -11.33 8.67 -8.59
N ASP A 11 -10.62 8.92 -9.71
CA ASP A 11 -10.76 10.15 -10.49
C ASP A 11 -11.62 9.98 -11.77
N LEU A 12 -12.13 8.78 -12.04
CA LEU A 12 -12.92 8.49 -13.23
C LEU A 12 -14.41 8.74 -12.98
N ASP A 13 -14.97 9.79 -13.57
CA ASP A 13 -16.40 10.10 -13.48
C ASP A 13 -17.28 9.03 -14.14
N LYS A 14 -16.81 8.42 -15.24
CA LYS A 14 -17.57 7.42 -15.97
C LYS A 14 -17.54 6.07 -15.25
N ARG A 15 -18.68 5.66 -14.69
CA ARG A 15 -18.85 4.40 -13.95
C ARG A 15 -18.42 3.17 -14.75
N GLU A 16 -18.76 3.10 -16.02
CA GLU A 16 -18.41 1.99 -16.92
C GLU A 16 -16.90 1.82 -17.08
N LEU A 17 -16.14 2.92 -17.05
CA LEU A 17 -14.67 2.86 -17.10
C LEU A 17 -14.08 2.37 -15.78
N ARG A 18 -14.65 2.78 -14.63
CA ARG A 18 -14.25 2.26 -13.32
C ARG A 18 -14.46 0.74 -13.25
N GLU A 19 -15.64 0.27 -13.65
CA GLU A 19 -15.98 -1.16 -13.74
C GLU A 19 -15.01 -1.93 -14.63
N LYS A 20 -14.73 -1.42 -15.83
CA LYS A 20 -13.79 -2.05 -16.76
C LYS A 20 -12.37 -2.15 -16.18
N MET A 21 -11.88 -1.08 -15.55
CA MET A 21 -10.56 -1.06 -14.91
C MET A 21 -10.50 -2.00 -13.71
N PHE A 22 -11.52 -1.98 -12.85
CA PHE A 22 -11.61 -2.87 -11.71
C PHE A 22 -11.57 -4.33 -12.13
N ASN A 23 -12.40 -4.71 -13.11
CA ASN A 23 -12.45 -6.08 -13.62
C ASN A 23 -11.13 -6.50 -14.29
N ALA A 24 -10.49 -5.61 -15.03
CA ALA A 24 -9.18 -5.88 -15.60
C ALA A 24 -8.11 -6.10 -14.51
N TYR A 25 -8.18 -5.35 -13.42
CA TYR A 25 -7.25 -5.47 -12.31
C TYR A 25 -7.44 -6.78 -11.53
N ILE A 26 -8.67 -7.09 -11.09
CA ILE A 26 -8.93 -8.29 -10.28
C ILE A 26 -8.75 -9.59 -11.05
N ASN A 27 -8.88 -9.55 -12.38
CA ASN A 27 -8.71 -10.72 -13.25
C ASN A 27 -7.30 -10.82 -13.87
N ARG A 28 -6.31 -10.09 -13.38
CA ARG A 28 -4.93 -10.23 -13.86
C ARG A 28 -4.43 -11.65 -13.66
N GLY A 29 -3.91 -12.24 -14.72
CA GLY A 29 -3.44 -13.63 -14.72
C GLY A 29 -4.55 -14.68 -14.62
N ASN A 30 -5.82 -14.31 -14.83
CA ASN A 30 -7.00 -15.17 -14.77
C ASN A 30 -7.90 -15.01 -15.99
N ASN A 31 -7.32 -14.87 -17.17
CA ASN A 31 -8.06 -14.56 -18.40
C ASN A 31 -8.13 -15.73 -19.41
N ASN A 32 -7.70 -16.93 -19.04
CA ASN A 32 -7.63 -18.11 -19.91
C ASN A 32 -6.87 -17.86 -21.23
N ASN A 33 -5.81 -17.07 -21.17
CA ASN A 33 -4.93 -16.75 -22.30
C ASN A 33 -3.47 -17.11 -21.98
N GLU A 34 -2.53 -16.75 -22.83
CA GLU A 34 -1.09 -17.03 -22.69
C GLU A 34 -0.46 -16.44 -21.40
N ASN A 35 -1.10 -15.43 -20.81
CA ASN A 35 -0.67 -14.80 -19.55
C ASN A 35 -1.44 -15.31 -18.33
N ASP A 36 -2.14 -16.45 -18.46
CA ASP A 36 -2.89 -17.04 -17.34
C ASP A 36 -1.94 -17.69 -16.34
N ASN A 37 -2.10 -17.35 -15.06
CA ASN A 37 -1.21 -17.79 -13.99
C ASN A 37 -1.83 -18.84 -13.05
N LYS A 38 -3.04 -19.35 -13.33
CA LYS A 38 -3.70 -20.33 -12.46
C LYS A 38 -2.88 -21.58 -12.22
N GLU A 39 -2.29 -22.14 -13.29
CA GLU A 39 -1.42 -23.32 -13.18
C GLU A 39 -0.15 -23.01 -12.37
N VAL A 40 0.48 -21.85 -12.63
CA VAL A 40 1.67 -21.40 -11.91
C VAL A 40 1.38 -21.23 -10.42
N VAL A 41 0.22 -20.68 -10.06
CA VAL A 41 -0.21 -20.54 -8.65
C VAL A 41 -0.41 -21.92 -8.00
N ARG A 42 -1.06 -22.84 -8.70
CA ARG A 42 -1.24 -24.22 -8.22
C ARG A 42 0.11 -24.90 -7.94
N ASP A 43 1.03 -24.81 -8.88
CA ASP A 43 2.35 -25.44 -8.78
C ASP A 43 3.19 -24.78 -7.68
N LEU A 44 3.09 -23.46 -7.53
CA LEU A 44 3.73 -22.72 -6.42
C LEU A 44 3.23 -23.20 -5.05
N VAL A 45 1.91 -23.38 -4.89
CA VAL A 45 1.33 -23.87 -3.63
C VAL A 45 1.78 -25.30 -3.35
N ALA A 46 1.78 -26.18 -4.36
CA ALA A 46 2.26 -27.53 -4.25
C ALA A 46 3.75 -27.61 -3.84
N ALA A 47 4.60 -26.80 -4.48
CA ALA A 47 6.02 -26.72 -4.16
C ALA A 47 6.28 -26.20 -2.73
N ARG A 48 5.49 -25.21 -2.29
CA ARG A 48 5.55 -24.70 -0.90
C ARG A 48 5.18 -25.77 0.12
N LEU A 49 4.12 -26.56 -0.15
CA LEU A 49 3.75 -27.67 0.72
C LEU A 49 4.83 -28.74 0.76
N ALA A 50 5.39 -29.12 -0.39
CA ALA A 50 6.48 -30.10 -0.47
C ALA A 50 7.72 -29.62 0.31
N LYS A 51 8.08 -28.35 0.21
CA LYS A 51 9.15 -27.72 1.00
C LYS A 51 8.88 -27.83 2.51
N ALA A 52 7.66 -27.49 2.96
CA ALA A 52 7.30 -27.56 4.36
C ALA A 52 7.42 -29.00 4.89
N LYS A 53 6.90 -29.98 4.14
CA LYS A 53 7.02 -31.41 4.50
C LYS A 53 8.47 -31.88 4.57
N LEU A 54 9.32 -31.46 3.63
CA LEU A 54 10.75 -31.78 3.67
C LEU A 54 11.43 -31.23 4.93
N MET A 55 10.99 -30.06 5.40
CA MET A 55 11.49 -29.39 6.60
C MET A 55 10.85 -29.90 7.90
N GLY A 56 9.94 -30.90 7.83
CA GLY A 56 9.30 -31.51 9.00
C GLY A 56 8.05 -30.79 9.52
N TYR A 57 7.44 -29.92 8.72
CA TYR A 57 6.23 -29.17 9.09
C TYR A 57 5.00 -29.72 8.34
N ASP A 58 3.83 -29.63 8.98
CA ASP A 58 2.59 -30.11 8.38
C ASP A 58 2.07 -29.25 7.25
N ASP A 59 2.34 -27.96 7.28
CA ASP A 59 1.93 -26.99 6.27
C ASP A 59 2.95 -25.86 6.15
N TYR A 60 2.83 -25.06 5.08
CA TYR A 60 3.75 -23.99 4.80
C TYR A 60 3.62 -22.81 5.76
N ALA A 61 2.43 -22.57 6.31
CA ALA A 61 2.22 -21.51 7.29
C ALA A 61 2.99 -21.82 8.59
N SER A 62 2.90 -23.03 9.10
CA SER A 62 3.65 -23.50 10.28
C SER A 62 5.16 -23.34 10.09
N PHE A 63 5.68 -23.72 8.91
CA PHE A 63 7.08 -23.54 8.56
C PHE A 63 7.49 -22.06 8.58
N VAL A 64 6.70 -21.16 7.97
CA VAL A 64 7.03 -19.74 7.90
C VAL A 64 6.87 -19.03 9.24
N LEU A 65 5.88 -19.44 10.05
CA LEU A 65 5.58 -18.77 11.31
C LEU A 65 6.57 -19.12 12.43
N GLU A 66 7.40 -20.13 12.28
CA GLU A 66 8.37 -20.52 13.28
C GLU A 66 9.28 -19.35 13.73
N ASP A 67 9.75 -18.57 12.78
CA ASP A 67 10.64 -17.41 13.03
C ASP A 67 9.90 -16.06 13.06
N ARG A 68 8.56 -16.05 12.95
CA ARG A 68 7.74 -14.84 12.96
C ARG A 68 7.20 -14.53 14.36
N MET A 69 6.78 -13.28 14.58
CA MET A 69 6.26 -12.83 15.89
C MET A 69 5.05 -13.65 16.37
N ALA A 70 4.14 -14.02 15.46
CA ALA A 70 2.93 -14.75 15.79
C ALA A 70 3.19 -16.21 16.22
N LYS A 71 4.26 -16.86 15.73
CA LYS A 71 4.67 -18.23 16.04
C LYS A 71 3.70 -19.35 15.65
N SER A 72 2.41 -19.09 15.55
CA SER A 72 1.40 -20.11 15.20
C SER A 72 0.23 -19.50 14.42
N SER A 73 -0.44 -20.33 13.62
CA SER A 73 -1.64 -19.95 12.88
C SER A 73 -2.77 -19.50 13.80
N ASP A 74 -2.94 -20.12 14.97
CA ASP A 74 -3.98 -19.75 15.93
C ASP A 74 -3.83 -18.30 16.41
N LYS A 75 -2.60 -17.87 16.71
CA LYS A 75 -2.34 -16.47 17.09
C LYS A 75 -2.58 -15.49 15.93
N VAL A 76 -2.30 -15.90 14.70
CA VAL A 76 -2.64 -15.10 13.51
C VAL A 76 -4.14 -14.93 13.40
N TYR A 77 -4.91 -16.02 13.49
CA TYR A 77 -6.38 -15.96 13.42
C TYR A 77 -6.98 -15.20 14.58
N GLN A 78 -6.46 -15.36 15.80
CA GLN A 78 -6.90 -14.57 16.95
C GLN A 78 -6.79 -13.07 16.67
N LEU A 79 -5.63 -12.60 16.20
CA LEU A 79 -5.43 -11.18 15.84
C LEU A 79 -6.36 -10.74 14.71
N LEU A 80 -6.49 -11.57 13.67
CA LEU A 80 -7.37 -11.25 12.55
C LEU A 80 -8.83 -11.14 12.98
N ASP A 81 -9.32 -12.02 13.84
CA ASP A 81 -10.70 -12.00 14.35
C ASP A 81 -10.97 -10.80 15.26
N GLU A 82 -9.99 -10.42 16.09
CA GLU A 82 -10.08 -9.22 16.93
C GLU A 82 -10.22 -7.93 16.08
N VAL A 83 -9.52 -7.86 14.94
CA VAL A 83 -9.58 -6.72 14.01
C VAL A 83 -10.79 -6.80 13.08
N TRP A 84 -11.14 -7.99 12.60
CA TRP A 84 -12.17 -8.19 11.58
C TRP A 84 -13.56 -7.72 12.03
N LYS A 85 -13.97 -8.09 13.24
CA LYS A 85 -15.32 -7.75 13.73
C LYS A 85 -15.58 -6.25 13.77
N PRO A 86 -14.74 -5.42 14.41
CA PRO A 86 -14.94 -3.96 14.39
C PRO A 86 -14.73 -3.34 13.01
N ALA A 87 -13.78 -3.87 12.21
CA ALA A 87 -13.53 -3.38 10.85
C ALA A 87 -14.75 -3.62 9.93
N LEU A 88 -15.38 -4.80 10.02
CA LEU A 88 -16.57 -5.11 9.23
C LEU A 88 -17.76 -4.21 9.60
N ALA A 89 -17.96 -3.93 10.90
CA ALA A 89 -18.99 -2.99 11.33
C ALA A 89 -18.74 -1.60 10.73
N LYS A 90 -17.50 -1.12 10.82
CA LYS A 90 -17.11 0.18 10.27
C LYS A 90 -17.26 0.25 8.75
N ALA A 91 -16.89 -0.80 8.02
CA ALA A 91 -17.05 -0.87 6.56
C ALA A 91 -18.54 -0.78 6.14
N LYS A 92 -19.47 -1.34 6.94
CA LYS A 92 -20.91 -1.19 6.68
C LYS A 92 -21.39 0.25 6.87
N ASP A 93 -20.88 0.96 7.88
CA ASP A 93 -21.19 2.38 8.07
C ASP A 93 -20.66 3.22 6.88
N GLU A 94 -19.44 2.94 6.45
CA GLU A 94 -18.82 3.60 5.29
C GLU A 94 -19.56 3.31 3.98
N LEU A 95 -20.06 2.09 3.80
CA LEU A 95 -20.93 1.75 2.66
C LEU A 95 -22.24 2.55 2.68
N ALA A 96 -22.81 2.79 3.86
CA ALA A 96 -23.99 3.63 3.97
C ALA A 96 -23.70 5.09 3.59
N ASP A 97 -22.55 5.64 4.02
CA ASP A 97 -22.10 6.98 3.63
C ASP A 97 -21.91 7.08 2.10
N ILE A 98 -21.26 6.07 1.50
CA ILE A 98 -21.05 5.96 0.04
C ILE A 98 -22.40 5.95 -0.70
N ASN A 99 -23.34 5.11 -0.29
CA ASN A 99 -24.65 5.03 -0.90
C ASN A 99 -25.46 6.33 -0.73
N ALA A 100 -25.25 7.07 0.34
CA ALA A 100 -25.84 8.39 0.53
C ALA A 100 -25.31 9.41 -0.48
N GLU A 101 -23.99 9.43 -0.76
CA GLU A 101 -23.42 10.30 -1.79
C GLU A 101 -23.88 9.92 -3.20
N ILE A 102 -24.03 8.62 -3.52
CA ILE A 102 -24.60 8.16 -4.80
C ILE A 102 -26.02 8.74 -5.00
N LYS A 103 -26.87 8.63 -3.97
CA LYS A 103 -28.24 9.16 -4.02
C LYS A 103 -28.28 10.67 -4.15
N LYS A 104 -27.42 11.38 -3.46
CA LYS A 104 -27.29 12.84 -3.51
C LYS A 104 -26.93 13.34 -4.91
N GLU A 105 -26.14 12.59 -5.67
CA GLU A 105 -25.80 12.86 -7.07
C GLU A 105 -26.89 12.37 -8.06
N GLY A 106 -28.01 11.86 -7.58
CA GLY A 106 -29.11 11.36 -8.42
C GLY A 106 -28.90 9.93 -8.94
N GLY A 107 -27.90 9.21 -8.43
CA GLY A 107 -27.67 7.80 -8.77
C GLY A 107 -28.77 6.90 -8.21
N ASN A 108 -29.25 5.95 -9.03
CA ASN A 108 -30.26 4.97 -8.67
C ASN A 108 -29.68 3.55 -8.69
N PHE A 109 -28.54 3.38 -8.00
CA PHE A 109 -27.84 2.10 -7.87
C PHE A 109 -27.16 2.01 -6.49
N GLU A 110 -26.85 0.79 -6.05
CA GLU A 110 -26.02 0.56 -4.88
C GLU A 110 -24.54 0.48 -5.28
N ALA A 111 -23.66 0.84 -4.35
CA ALA A 111 -22.23 0.83 -4.58
C ALA A 111 -21.70 -0.59 -4.81
N GLU A 112 -20.94 -0.74 -5.86
CA GLU A 112 -20.18 -1.93 -6.19
C GLU A 112 -18.69 -1.72 -5.93
N GLY A 113 -17.86 -2.76 -6.03
CA GLY A 113 -16.42 -2.66 -5.75
C GLY A 113 -15.69 -1.57 -6.53
N TRP A 114 -16.11 -1.29 -7.76
CA TRP A 114 -15.56 -0.22 -8.61
C TRP A 114 -16.05 1.17 -8.28
N ASP A 115 -17.10 1.31 -7.48
CA ASP A 115 -17.66 2.59 -7.04
C ASP A 115 -17.03 3.05 -5.72
N TRP A 116 -16.52 2.09 -4.91
CA TRP A 116 -16.10 2.32 -3.54
C TRP A 116 -15.13 3.50 -3.42
N ARG A 117 -14.01 3.46 -4.10
CA ARG A 117 -12.97 4.49 -3.99
C ARG A 117 -13.44 5.86 -4.43
N TYR A 118 -14.17 5.92 -5.54
CA TYR A 118 -14.68 7.17 -6.10
C TYR A 118 -15.64 7.89 -5.14
N TYR A 119 -16.63 7.17 -4.61
CA TYR A 119 -17.59 7.77 -3.69
C TYR A 119 -17.04 7.91 -2.26
N PHE A 120 -16.09 7.07 -1.86
CA PHE A 120 -15.41 7.21 -0.58
C PHE A 120 -14.65 8.54 -0.50
N GLU A 121 -13.92 8.95 -1.55
CA GLU A 121 -13.25 10.25 -1.59
C GLU A 121 -14.23 11.42 -1.50
N LYS A 122 -15.40 11.32 -2.12
CA LYS A 122 -16.46 12.33 -2.00
C LYS A 122 -17.04 12.39 -0.58
N ALA A 123 -17.35 11.24 0.01
CA ALA A 123 -17.82 11.17 1.39
C ALA A 123 -16.79 11.70 2.38
N LYS A 124 -15.51 11.36 2.18
CA LYS A 124 -14.37 11.85 2.97
C LYS A 124 -14.24 13.37 2.87
N LYS A 125 -14.29 13.93 1.66
CA LYS A 125 -14.26 15.39 1.44
C LYS A 125 -15.44 16.09 2.11
N ALA A 126 -16.65 15.52 1.99
CA ALA A 126 -17.85 16.06 2.63
C ALA A 126 -17.76 16.02 4.17
N LYS A 127 -17.17 14.97 4.74
CA LYS A 127 -17.09 14.74 6.19
C LYS A 127 -15.96 15.50 6.87
N PHE A 128 -14.80 15.59 6.23
CA PHE A 128 -13.58 16.12 6.83
C PHE A 128 -13.11 17.44 6.21
N ASN A 129 -13.77 17.91 5.14
CA ASN A 129 -13.34 19.09 4.35
C ASN A 129 -11.86 19.01 3.94
N LEU A 130 -11.38 17.81 3.63
CA LEU A 130 -10.01 17.54 3.21
C LEU A 130 -9.98 17.22 1.71
N ASP A 131 -9.20 17.98 0.96
CA ASP A 131 -8.88 17.70 -0.43
C ASP A 131 -7.41 17.25 -0.53
N GLU A 132 -7.18 16.02 -0.97
CA GLU A 132 -5.82 15.48 -1.11
C GLU A 132 -4.98 16.26 -2.13
N ASN A 133 -5.61 16.91 -3.11
CA ASN A 133 -4.90 17.75 -4.06
C ASN A 133 -4.27 19.00 -3.42
N GLU A 134 -4.82 19.46 -2.29
CA GLU A 134 -4.20 20.56 -1.52
C GLU A 134 -2.97 20.08 -0.74
N VAL A 135 -2.95 18.80 -0.35
CA VAL A 135 -1.83 18.18 0.41
C VAL A 135 -0.69 17.74 -0.51
N ARG A 136 -1.04 17.24 -1.71
CA ARG A 136 -0.07 16.66 -2.67
C ARG A 136 1.16 17.52 -2.96
N PRO A 137 1.07 18.87 -3.14
CA PRO A 137 2.24 19.70 -3.39
C PRO A 137 3.28 19.71 -2.26
N TYR A 138 2.86 19.44 -1.02
CA TYR A 138 3.77 19.36 0.13
C TYR A 138 4.54 18.04 0.16
N LEU A 139 4.04 16.99 -0.50
CA LEU A 139 4.60 15.64 -0.50
C LEU A 139 5.51 15.35 -1.71
N LYS A 140 6.08 16.39 -2.33
CA LYS A 140 7.14 16.20 -3.32
C LYS A 140 8.34 15.54 -2.66
N LEU A 141 9.01 14.62 -3.38
CA LEU A 141 10.15 13.85 -2.87
C LEU A 141 11.21 14.73 -2.18
N ASP A 142 11.58 15.85 -2.84
CA ASP A 142 12.55 16.79 -2.26
C ASP A 142 12.06 17.40 -0.94
N ASN A 143 10.80 17.80 -0.86
CA ASN A 143 10.23 18.36 0.37
C ASN A 143 10.21 17.32 1.51
N VAL A 144 9.85 16.07 1.18
CA VAL A 144 9.81 14.97 2.16
C VAL A 144 11.23 14.66 2.67
N ARG A 145 12.21 14.60 1.76
CA ARG A 145 13.61 14.39 2.14
C ARG A 145 14.13 15.51 3.06
N GLU A 146 13.93 16.77 2.67
CA GLU A 146 14.33 17.91 3.51
C GLU A 146 13.60 17.91 4.85
N GLY A 147 12.32 17.53 4.87
CA GLY A 147 11.55 17.33 6.09
C GLY A 147 12.16 16.25 7.00
N ALA A 148 12.56 15.11 6.43
CA ALA A 148 13.23 14.05 7.16
C ALA A 148 14.57 14.52 7.76
N PHE A 149 15.38 15.25 6.98
CA PHE A 149 16.63 15.84 7.45
C PHE A 149 16.39 16.85 8.59
N TYR A 150 15.38 17.70 8.44
CA TYR A 150 15.00 18.64 9.49
C TYR A 150 14.62 17.94 10.80
N VAL A 151 13.80 16.89 10.73
CA VAL A 151 13.38 16.12 11.91
C VAL A 151 14.59 15.43 12.57
N ALA A 152 15.45 14.77 11.78
CA ALA A 152 16.65 14.13 12.30
C ALA A 152 17.61 15.14 12.97
N ASN A 153 17.75 16.33 12.36
CA ASN A 153 18.54 17.40 12.96
C ASN A 153 17.94 17.89 14.30
N LYS A 154 16.61 18.11 14.35
CA LYS A 154 15.93 18.57 15.58
C LYS A 154 15.97 17.56 16.73
N LEU A 155 15.83 16.26 16.41
CA LEU A 155 15.79 15.21 17.42
C LEU A 155 17.21 14.79 17.88
N TYR A 156 18.17 14.71 16.95
CA TYR A 156 19.46 14.08 17.18
C TYR A 156 20.67 14.99 16.91
N GLY A 157 20.46 16.16 16.29
CA GLY A 157 21.54 17.06 15.87
C GLY A 157 22.27 16.61 14.59
N ILE A 158 21.78 15.57 13.92
CA ILE A 158 22.40 15.02 12.70
C ILE A 158 22.30 16.03 11.57
N THR A 159 23.39 16.20 10.82
CA THR A 159 23.46 17.04 9.62
C THR A 159 23.73 16.19 8.39
N PHE A 160 23.23 16.65 7.23
CA PHE A 160 23.31 15.95 5.95
C PHE A 160 23.96 16.86 4.90
N THR A 161 25.10 16.43 4.34
CA THR A 161 25.82 17.19 3.32
C THR A 161 25.90 16.39 2.03
N PRO A 162 25.47 16.94 0.86
CA PRO A 162 25.55 16.21 -0.40
C PRO A 162 26.98 15.82 -0.77
N ILE A 163 27.15 14.57 -1.23
CA ILE A 163 28.41 14.04 -1.75
C ILE A 163 28.28 13.80 -3.24
N ARG A 164 29.25 14.27 -4.05
CA ARG A 164 29.18 14.16 -5.51
C ARG A 164 30.16 13.15 -6.13
N ASN A 165 31.20 12.76 -5.42
CA ASN A 165 32.34 12.00 -5.98
C ASN A 165 32.42 10.59 -5.41
N ILE A 166 31.28 9.91 -5.30
CA ILE A 166 31.20 8.50 -4.88
C ILE A 166 30.40 7.70 -5.89
N PRO A 167 30.64 6.38 -6.00
CA PRO A 167 29.80 5.51 -6.84
C PRO A 167 28.35 5.57 -6.40
N LEU A 168 27.45 5.78 -7.37
CA LEU A 168 26.02 5.77 -7.15
C LEU A 168 25.40 4.47 -7.69
N PRO A 169 24.37 3.91 -7.05
CA PRO A 169 23.71 2.69 -7.53
C PRO A 169 23.01 2.89 -8.88
N TYR A 170 22.60 4.12 -9.21
CA TYR A 170 22.03 4.52 -10.50
C TYR A 170 22.21 6.04 -10.71
N PRO A 171 22.12 6.56 -11.94
CA PRO A 171 22.50 7.95 -12.27
C PRO A 171 21.72 9.04 -11.50
N GLU A 172 20.45 8.79 -11.20
CA GLU A 172 19.56 9.75 -10.50
C GLU A 172 19.68 9.68 -8.97
N ALA A 173 20.41 8.71 -8.43
CA ALA A 173 20.61 8.60 -6.99
C ALA A 173 21.39 9.79 -6.45
N GLN A 174 21.08 10.16 -5.24
CA GLN A 174 21.79 11.21 -4.49
C GLN A 174 22.38 10.61 -3.22
N ALA A 175 23.58 11.07 -2.86
CA ALA A 175 24.25 10.62 -1.65
C ALA A 175 24.54 11.79 -0.72
N PHE A 176 24.40 11.55 0.57
CA PHE A 176 24.64 12.55 1.61
C PHE A 176 25.53 11.96 2.71
N GLU A 177 26.52 12.71 3.13
CA GLU A 177 27.29 12.44 4.33
C GLU A 177 26.45 12.82 5.56
N CYS A 178 26.32 11.88 6.49
CA CYS A 178 25.64 12.11 7.77
C CYS A 178 26.70 12.36 8.84
N LYS A 179 26.57 13.48 9.56
CA LYS A 179 27.45 13.83 10.68
C LYS A 179 26.65 14.01 11.95
N ASP A 180 27.23 13.59 13.07
CA ASP A 180 26.68 13.85 14.39
C ASP A 180 26.79 15.35 14.75
N LYS A 181 26.16 15.74 15.86
CA LYS A 181 26.15 17.11 16.39
C LYS A 181 27.55 17.67 16.68
N ASP A 182 28.53 16.81 16.96
CA ASP A 182 29.95 17.19 17.17
C ASP A 182 30.76 17.26 15.88
N GLY A 183 30.11 17.00 14.72
CA GLY A 183 30.74 16.99 13.40
C GLY A 183 31.43 15.66 13.02
N SER A 184 31.39 14.65 13.88
CA SER A 184 31.93 13.32 13.58
C SER A 184 31.12 12.63 12.48
N HIS A 185 31.81 11.86 11.63
CA HIS A 185 31.18 11.10 10.55
C HIS A 185 30.40 9.91 11.11
N LEU A 186 29.12 9.81 10.77
CA LEU A 186 28.24 8.68 11.11
C LEU A 186 28.11 7.67 9.98
N GLY A 187 28.01 8.15 8.75
CA GLY A 187 27.80 7.27 7.60
C GLY A 187 27.40 8.04 6.34
N VAL A 188 27.02 7.29 5.32
CA VAL A 188 26.48 7.83 4.04
C VAL A 188 25.10 7.25 3.79
N ILE A 189 24.16 8.12 3.43
CA ILE A 189 22.81 7.71 3.03
C ILE A 189 22.61 7.98 1.54
N TYR A 190 21.93 7.09 0.86
CA TYR A 190 21.55 7.19 -0.56
C TYR A 190 20.04 7.30 -0.69
N PHE A 191 19.60 8.12 -1.64
CA PHE A 191 18.20 8.32 -2.03
C PHE A 191 18.02 8.10 -3.52
#